data_3b3e9c8a2b664adfc80da6f7cbe02cea
#
_entry.id   3b3e9c8a2b664adfc80da6f7cbe02cea
#
_cell.length_a   1.000
_cell.length_b   1.000
_cell.length_c   1.000
_cell.angle_alpha   90.00
_cell.angle_beta   90.00
_cell.angle_gamma   90.00
#
_symmetry.space_group_name_H-M   'P 1'
#
loop_
_entity.id
_entity.type
_entity.pdbx_description
1 polymer ?
#
loop_
_entity_poly.entity_id
_entity_poly.type
_entity_poly.pdbx_seq_one_letter_code
_entity_poly.pdbx_strand_id
1 'polypeptide(L)'
;MSQECIFCKIIKGEIPSFTVYEDDTFKVILDRFPAAPGHALIIPKEHAADMFELPEETAAKLYPLAQKLGAKIKAAVGAEGMNIVQNNGEVAGQSVHHFHLHLIPRVAGDGVILNKSSNMDTTIEELEAVLNKIQG
;
A
#
# COMPACT_ATOMS: atom_id res chain seq x y z
N MET A 1 -14.59 10.74 8.93
CA MET A 1 -14.15 11.02 8.99
C MET A 1 -13.38 11.50 9.59
N SER A 2 -12.81 11.61 9.45
CA SER A 2 -12.18 11.85 10.38
C SER A 2 -11.38 13.01 10.35
N GLN A 3 -11.63 13.92 11.16
CA GLN A 3 -10.85 15.10 11.24
C GLN A 3 -9.44 14.85 11.65
N GLU A 4 -9.19 13.65 12.19
CA GLU A 4 -7.86 13.35 12.66
C GLU A 4 -7.08 12.50 11.68
N CYS A 5 -7.67 12.19 10.53
CA CYS A 5 -6.98 11.39 9.54
C CYS A 5 -5.93 12.24 8.83
N ILE A 6 -4.66 11.87 9.01
CA ILE A 6 -3.56 12.62 8.41
C ILE A 6 -3.63 12.61 6.90
N PHE A 7 -4.07 11.50 6.29
CA PHE A 7 -4.17 11.44 4.83
C PHE A 7 -5.32 12.28 4.30
N CYS A 8 -6.44 12.34 5.04
CA CYS A 8 -7.52 13.24 4.66
C CYS A 8 -7.05 14.70 4.68
N LYS A 9 -6.22 15.04 5.65
CA LYS A 9 -5.68 16.39 5.75
C LYS A 9 -4.70 16.69 4.61
N ILE A 10 -3.90 15.71 4.23
CA ILE A 10 -2.99 15.86 3.11
C ILE A 10 -3.78 16.05 1.81
N ILE A 11 -4.84 15.28 1.63
CA ILE A 11 -5.69 15.38 0.45
C ILE A 11 -6.32 16.76 0.35
N LYS A 12 -6.72 17.33 1.48
CA LYS A 12 -7.33 18.67 1.51
C LYS A 12 -6.30 19.79 1.40
N GLY A 13 -5.02 19.47 1.44
CA GLY A 13 -3.97 20.49 1.38
C GLY A 13 -3.65 21.14 2.71
N GLU A 14 -4.18 20.60 3.81
CA GLU A 14 -3.92 21.16 5.13
C GLU A 14 -2.54 20.80 5.66
N ILE A 15 -2.01 19.67 5.19
CA ILE A 15 -0.66 19.22 5.52
C ILE A 15 0.12 19.09 4.22
N PRO A 16 1.32 19.67 4.13
CA PRO A 16 2.09 19.59 2.89
C PRO A 16 2.61 18.19 2.64
N SER A 17 2.78 17.87 1.37
CA SER A 17 3.31 16.58 0.94
C SER A 17 3.97 16.77 -0.42
N PHE A 18 4.70 15.74 -0.86
CA PHE A 18 5.35 15.75 -2.17
C PHE A 18 4.51 14.88 -3.11
N THR A 19 3.69 15.55 -3.92
CA THR A 19 2.73 14.86 -4.79
C THR A 19 3.40 14.36 -6.06
N VAL A 20 3.30 13.05 -6.29
CA VAL A 20 3.81 12.41 -7.49
C VAL A 20 2.78 12.46 -8.60
N TYR A 21 1.50 12.30 -8.24
CA TYR A 21 0.40 12.20 -9.18
C TYR A 21 -0.89 12.48 -8.44
N GLU A 22 -1.85 13.03 -9.15
CA GLU A 22 -3.15 13.30 -8.52
C GLU A 22 -4.23 13.31 -9.59
N ASP A 23 -5.37 12.69 -9.29
CA ASP A 23 -6.55 12.77 -10.14
C ASP A 23 -7.78 12.87 -9.23
N ASP A 24 -8.98 12.68 -9.80
CA ASP A 24 -10.20 12.80 -9.01
C ASP A 24 -10.33 11.71 -7.96
N THR A 25 -9.70 10.57 -8.17
CA THR A 25 -9.87 9.39 -7.32
C THR A 25 -8.72 9.21 -6.34
N PHE A 26 -7.49 9.52 -6.75
CA PHE A 26 -6.29 9.22 -5.96
C PHE A 26 -5.38 10.43 -5.83
N LYS A 27 -4.65 10.44 -4.73
CA LYS A 27 -3.48 11.29 -4.57
C LYS A 27 -2.31 10.37 -4.25
N VAL A 28 -1.21 10.55 -4.98
CA VAL A 28 -0.01 9.74 -4.79
C VAL A 28 1.11 10.64 -4.30
N ILE A 29 1.68 10.30 -3.16
CA ILE A 29 2.71 11.12 -2.52
C ILE A 29 3.93 10.28 -2.23
N LEU A 30 5.08 10.94 -2.03
CA LEU A 30 6.25 10.26 -1.52
C LEU A 30 6.07 10.05 -0.02
N ASP A 31 6.49 8.88 0.45
CA ASP A 31 6.43 8.57 1.89
C ASP A 31 7.45 9.45 2.60
N ARG A 32 7.01 10.12 3.68
CA ARG A 32 7.85 11.01 4.46
C ARG A 32 8.98 10.26 5.17
N PHE A 33 8.73 8.99 5.51
CA PHE A 33 9.72 8.13 6.17
C PHE A 33 9.94 6.90 5.30
N PRO A 34 10.64 7.06 4.17
CA PRO A 34 10.68 6.02 3.14
C PRO A 34 11.54 4.83 3.54
N ALA A 35 11.13 3.64 3.08
CA ALA A 35 11.95 2.44 3.20
C ALA A 35 13.05 2.44 2.15
N ALA A 36 12.84 3.16 1.04
CA ALA A 36 13.80 3.23 -0.06
C ALA A 36 13.52 4.51 -0.84
N PRO A 37 14.52 5.02 -1.60
CA PRO A 37 14.27 6.20 -2.44
C PRO A 37 13.15 5.91 -3.43
N GLY A 38 12.19 6.83 -3.50
CA GLY A 38 11.06 6.67 -4.39
C GLY A 38 9.87 5.93 -3.79
N HIS A 39 9.97 5.54 -2.51
CA HIS A 39 8.84 4.92 -1.81
C HIS A 39 7.64 5.85 -1.86
N ALA A 40 6.56 5.43 -2.50
CA ALA A 40 5.38 6.25 -2.71
C ALA A 40 4.15 5.56 -2.14
N LEU A 41 3.12 6.38 -1.88
CA LEU A 41 1.85 5.93 -1.35
C LEU A 41 0.75 6.33 -2.31
N ILE A 42 -0.06 5.37 -2.73
CA ILE A 42 -1.28 5.66 -3.48
C ILE A 42 -2.42 5.73 -2.48
N ILE A 43 -3.06 6.89 -2.38
CA ILE A 43 -4.07 7.16 -1.37
C ILE A 43 -5.38 7.51 -2.06
N PRO A 44 -6.45 6.73 -1.84
CA PRO A 44 -7.77 7.11 -2.36
C PRO A 44 -8.23 8.40 -1.69
N LYS A 45 -8.84 9.30 -2.45
CA LYS A 45 -9.31 10.56 -1.89
C LYS A 45 -10.52 10.36 -1.00
N GLU A 46 -11.37 9.39 -1.33
CA GLU A 46 -12.48 9.03 -0.47
C GLU A 46 -11.95 8.19 0.69
N HIS A 47 -12.28 8.59 1.91
CA HIS A 47 -11.78 7.89 3.10
C HIS A 47 -12.40 6.50 3.20
N ALA A 48 -11.54 5.50 3.29
CA ALA A 48 -11.90 4.12 3.62
C ALA A 48 -10.81 3.63 4.55
N ALA A 49 -11.18 2.95 5.62
CA ALA A 49 -10.18 2.54 6.61
C ALA A 49 -9.20 1.53 6.04
N ASP A 50 -9.70 0.58 5.26
CA ASP A 50 -8.88 -0.51 4.75
C ASP A 50 -9.53 -1.07 3.48
N MET A 51 -9.00 -2.19 2.99
CA MET A 51 -9.49 -2.75 1.73
C MET A 51 -10.92 -3.27 1.85
N PHE A 52 -11.36 -3.59 3.07
CA PHE A 52 -12.71 -4.12 3.25
C PHE A 52 -13.76 -3.03 3.11
N GLU A 53 -13.38 -1.78 3.35
CA GLU A 53 -14.27 -0.64 3.17
C GLU A 53 -14.10 0.05 1.83
N LEU A 54 -13.00 -0.23 1.13
CA LEU A 54 -12.72 0.44 -0.13
C LEU A 54 -13.75 0.07 -1.18
N PRO A 55 -14.39 1.06 -1.86
CA PRO A 55 -15.36 0.74 -2.91
C PRO A 55 -14.71 -0.05 -4.05
N GLU A 56 -15.45 -0.98 -4.62
CA GLU A 56 -14.94 -1.82 -5.69
C GLU A 56 -14.53 -1.00 -6.91
N GLU A 57 -15.24 0.07 -7.20
CA GLU A 57 -14.88 0.94 -8.32
C GLU A 57 -13.51 1.54 -8.14
N THR A 58 -13.22 1.97 -6.91
CA THR A 58 -11.91 2.55 -6.60
C THR A 58 -10.84 1.48 -6.66
N ALA A 59 -11.14 0.30 -6.11
CA ALA A 59 -10.19 -0.81 -6.13
C ALA A 59 -9.83 -1.20 -7.56
N ALA A 60 -10.81 -1.16 -8.48
CA ALA A 60 -10.59 -1.53 -9.88
C ALA A 60 -9.60 -0.59 -10.57
N LYS A 61 -9.55 0.67 -10.14
CA LYS A 61 -8.64 1.66 -10.75
C LYS A 61 -7.26 1.65 -10.10
N LEU A 62 -7.13 1.04 -8.93
CA LEU A 62 -5.92 1.13 -8.14
C LEU A 62 -4.74 0.45 -8.80
N TYR A 63 -4.90 -0.81 -9.20
CA TYR A 63 -3.77 -1.57 -9.72
C TYR A 63 -3.28 -1.05 -11.07
N PRO A 64 -4.16 -0.68 -12.01
CA PRO A 64 -3.66 -0.06 -13.24
C PRO A 64 -2.84 1.21 -12.97
N LEU A 65 -3.24 2.01 -11.98
CA LEU A 65 -2.45 3.18 -11.62
C LEU A 65 -1.11 2.76 -11.02
N ALA A 66 -1.12 1.74 -10.16
CA ALA A 66 0.11 1.23 -9.57
C ALA A 66 1.08 0.73 -10.65
N GLN A 67 0.57 0.06 -11.67
CA GLN A 67 1.42 -0.41 -12.77
C GLN A 67 2.08 0.76 -13.50
N LYS A 68 1.29 1.78 -13.80
CA LYS A 68 1.79 2.94 -14.54
C LYS A 68 2.81 3.72 -13.72
N LEU A 69 2.46 4.07 -12.50
CA LEU A 69 3.34 4.88 -11.67
C LEU A 69 4.52 4.08 -11.17
N GLY A 70 4.32 2.79 -10.90
CA GLY A 70 5.42 1.92 -10.49
C GLY A 70 6.50 1.86 -11.55
N ALA A 71 6.12 1.72 -12.82
CA ALA A 71 7.08 1.71 -13.91
C ALA A 71 7.83 3.03 -13.98
N LYS A 72 7.11 4.13 -13.83
CA LYS A 72 7.72 5.46 -13.90
C LYS A 72 8.69 5.69 -12.76
N ILE A 73 8.29 5.33 -11.55
CA ILE A 73 9.15 5.50 -10.37
C ILE A 73 10.38 4.59 -10.47
N LYS A 74 10.14 3.34 -10.88
CA LYS A 74 11.23 2.37 -11.02
C LYS A 74 12.31 2.90 -11.95
N ALA A 75 11.89 3.44 -13.09
CA ALA A 75 12.84 4.01 -14.06
C ALA A 75 13.54 5.24 -13.49
N ALA A 76 12.79 6.11 -12.81
CA ALA A 76 13.34 7.36 -12.31
C ALA A 76 14.42 7.15 -11.26
N VAL A 77 14.27 6.16 -10.39
CA VAL A 77 15.23 5.93 -9.32
C VAL A 77 16.21 4.79 -9.63
N GLY A 78 16.12 4.21 -10.82
CA GLY A 78 17.04 3.14 -11.21
C GLY A 78 16.83 1.85 -10.45
N ALA A 79 15.59 1.56 -10.06
CA ALA A 79 15.28 0.36 -9.29
C ALA A 79 15.22 -0.85 -10.19
N GLU A 80 15.55 -2.01 -9.62
CA GLU A 80 15.53 -3.29 -10.33
C GLU A 80 14.24 -4.06 -10.08
N GLY A 81 13.54 -3.75 -9.01
CA GLY A 81 12.29 -4.39 -8.66
C GLY A 81 11.43 -3.47 -7.82
N MET A 82 10.26 -3.96 -7.43
CA MET A 82 9.34 -3.16 -6.63
C MET A 82 8.47 -4.06 -5.78
N ASN A 83 8.32 -3.70 -4.53
CA ASN A 83 7.34 -4.34 -3.66
C ASN A 83 6.11 -3.49 -3.60
N ILE A 84 4.96 -4.15 -3.59
CA ILE A 84 3.69 -3.50 -3.34
C ILE A 84 3.18 -4.05 -2.01
N VAL A 85 2.88 -3.15 -1.07
CA VAL A 85 2.47 -3.53 0.27
C VAL A 85 1.21 -2.76 0.64
N GLN A 86 0.23 -3.47 1.17
CA GLN A 86 -0.99 -2.84 1.64
C GLN A 86 -1.43 -3.61 2.89
N ASN A 87 -1.63 -2.89 3.97
CA ASN A 87 -1.93 -3.50 5.27
C ASN A 87 -3.35 -3.19 5.69
N ASN A 88 -4.05 -4.18 6.24
CA ASN A 88 -5.43 -4.04 6.68
C ASN A 88 -5.52 -4.42 8.15
N GLY A 89 -5.66 -3.40 8.99
CA GLY A 89 -5.75 -3.58 10.43
C GLY A 89 -4.41 -3.39 11.10
N GLU A 90 -4.47 -2.96 12.35
CA GLU A 90 -3.28 -2.63 13.11
C GLU A 90 -2.38 -3.84 13.31
N VAL A 91 -2.98 -5.00 13.56
CA VAL A 91 -2.22 -6.22 13.81
C VAL A 91 -1.47 -6.68 12.56
N ALA A 92 -1.91 -6.21 11.38
CA ALA A 92 -1.25 -6.52 10.12
C ALA A 92 -0.27 -5.43 9.69
N GLY A 93 -0.03 -4.43 10.54
CA GLY A 93 0.96 -3.40 10.26
C GLY A 93 0.41 -2.09 9.74
N GLN A 94 -0.92 -1.92 9.73
CA GLN A 94 -1.50 -0.67 9.26
C GLN A 94 -1.30 0.40 10.33
N SER A 95 -0.55 1.45 9.98
CA SER A 95 -0.24 2.52 10.92
C SER A 95 -1.19 3.72 10.78
N VAL A 96 -1.76 3.92 9.59
CA VAL A 96 -2.72 5.00 9.35
C VAL A 96 -4.01 4.35 8.87
N HIS A 97 -5.12 4.68 9.52
CA HIS A 97 -6.41 4.03 9.23
C HIS A 97 -7.15 4.73 8.10
N HIS A 98 -6.46 4.88 7.02
CA HIS A 98 -6.94 5.35 5.74
C HIS A 98 -6.20 4.50 4.72
N PHE A 99 -6.94 3.77 3.89
CA PHE A 99 -6.33 2.84 2.93
C PHE A 99 -5.21 3.52 2.15
N HIS A 100 -4.08 2.84 2.02
CA HIS A 100 -2.98 3.33 1.19
C HIS A 100 -2.14 2.16 0.72
N LEU A 101 -1.67 2.25 -0.52
CA LEU A 101 -0.86 1.21 -1.14
C LEU A 101 0.56 1.72 -1.27
N HIS A 102 1.51 0.96 -0.72
CA HIS A 102 2.93 1.30 -0.79
C HIS A 102 3.54 0.80 -2.09
N LEU A 103 4.28 1.66 -2.78
CA LEU A 103 5.15 1.28 -3.89
C LEU A 103 6.57 1.47 -3.40
N ILE A 104 7.31 0.37 -3.24
CA ILE A 104 8.66 0.42 -2.67
C ILE A 104 9.66 -0.08 -3.70
N PRO A 105 10.43 0.85 -4.31
CA PRO A 105 11.44 0.44 -5.29
C PRO A 105 12.58 -0.31 -4.59
N ARG A 106 13.10 -1.33 -5.25
CA ARG A 106 14.11 -2.18 -4.66
C ARG A 106 15.32 -2.33 -5.56
N VAL A 107 16.51 -2.37 -4.94
CA VAL A 107 17.76 -2.73 -5.63
C VAL A 107 18.46 -3.78 -4.80
N ALA A 108 19.31 -4.57 -5.45
CA ALA A 108 20.08 -5.60 -4.76
C ALA A 108 20.93 -4.96 -3.66
N GLY A 109 20.91 -5.58 -2.49
CA GLY A 109 21.76 -5.13 -1.39
C GLY A 109 21.27 -3.87 -0.68
N ASP A 110 20.02 -3.47 -0.88
CA ASP A 110 19.50 -2.23 -0.28
C ASP A 110 19.22 -2.34 1.22
N GLY A 111 19.26 -3.56 1.76
CA GLY A 111 19.08 -3.73 3.20
C GLY A 111 17.64 -3.59 3.70
N VAL A 112 16.69 -3.36 2.80
CA VAL A 112 15.29 -3.19 3.20
C VAL A 112 14.71 -4.54 3.58
N ILE A 113 14.08 -4.61 4.75
CA ILE A 113 13.43 -5.82 5.24
C ILE A 113 11.97 -5.46 5.49
N LEU A 114 11.07 -6.06 4.71
CA LEU A 114 9.65 -5.73 4.83
C LEU A 114 8.94 -6.64 5.80
N ASN A 115 9.16 -7.96 5.66
CA ASN A 115 8.54 -8.95 6.54
C ASN A 115 9.44 -10.15 6.64
N LYS A 116 9.31 -10.85 7.76
CA LYS A 116 9.99 -12.11 7.96
C LYS A 116 8.96 -13.21 8.02
N SER A 117 9.27 -14.34 7.39
CA SER A 117 8.44 -15.52 7.51
C SER A 117 8.54 -16.05 8.92
N SER A 118 7.43 -16.54 9.45
CA SER A 118 7.44 -17.21 10.75
C SER A 118 8.03 -18.62 10.65
N ASN A 119 8.27 -19.10 9.42
CA ASN A 119 8.73 -20.46 9.15
C ASN A 119 7.77 -21.48 9.75
N MET A 120 6.49 -21.21 9.61
CA MET A 120 5.45 -22.06 10.17
C MET A 120 5.39 -23.37 9.40
N ASP A 121 5.42 -24.48 10.15
CA ASP A 121 5.20 -25.80 9.56
C ASP A 121 3.72 -26.10 9.54
N THR A 122 3.27 -26.76 8.50
CA THR A 122 1.87 -27.14 8.41
C THR A 122 1.76 -28.50 7.72
N THR A 123 0.69 -29.25 8.03
CA THR A 123 0.44 -30.53 7.40
C THR A 123 -0.62 -30.39 6.33
N ILE A 124 -0.73 -31.41 5.46
CA ILE A 124 -1.77 -31.42 4.44
C ILE A 124 -3.15 -31.37 5.07
N GLU A 125 -3.32 -32.12 6.18
CA GLU A 125 -4.60 -32.14 6.89
C GLU A 125 -4.98 -30.76 7.41
N GLU A 126 -4.00 -30.04 7.92
CA GLU A 126 -4.25 -28.68 8.41
C GLU A 126 -4.63 -27.73 7.28
N LEU A 127 -3.96 -27.88 6.13
CA LEU A 127 -4.30 -27.07 4.97
C LEU A 127 -5.71 -27.37 4.47
N GLU A 128 -6.09 -28.64 4.44
CA GLU A 128 -7.42 -29.04 4.02
C GLU A 128 -8.48 -28.48 4.96
N ALA A 129 -8.19 -28.50 6.27
CA ALA A 129 -9.13 -27.97 7.25
C ALA A 129 -9.36 -26.46 7.03
N VAL A 130 -8.28 -25.73 6.78
CA VAL A 130 -8.39 -24.29 6.52
C VAL A 130 -9.14 -24.04 5.21
N LEU A 131 -8.82 -24.82 4.17
CA LEU A 131 -9.51 -24.67 2.89
C LEU A 131 -11.01 -24.87 3.05
N ASN A 132 -11.41 -25.89 3.83
CA ASN A 132 -12.83 -26.15 4.06
C ASN A 132 -13.51 -24.98 4.78
N LYS A 133 -12.81 -24.35 5.74
CA LYS A 133 -13.38 -23.19 6.42
C LYS A 133 -13.57 -22.02 5.47
N ILE A 134 -12.62 -21.82 4.57
CA ILE A 134 -12.69 -20.72 3.61
C ILE A 134 -13.84 -20.94 2.63
N GLN A 135 -14.00 -22.16 2.17
CA GLN A 135 -15.03 -22.50 1.17
C GLN A 135 -16.41 -22.67 1.78
N GLY A 136 -16.46 -23.02 3.03
CA GLY A 136 -17.70 -23.31 3.72
C GLY A 136 -18.54 -22.13 3.99
#